data_2aff4967d1270a1605c9ff7fd78e3f35
#
_entry.id   2aff4967d1270a1605c9ff7fd78e3f35
#
_cell.length_a   1.000
_cell.length_b   1.000
_cell.length_c   1.000
_cell.angle_alpha   90.00
_cell.angle_beta   90.00
_cell.angle_gamma   90.00
#
_symmetry.space_group_name_H-M   'P 1'
#
loop_
_entity.id
_entity.type
_entity.pdbx_description
1 polymer ?
#
loop_
_entity_poly.entity_id
_entity_poly.type
_entity_poly.pdbx_seq_one_letter_code
_entity_poly.pdbx_strand_id
1 'polypeptide(L)'
;RYGNRKISSSVENSIIPYKKKIKDENGDIIWEDASFDIREKTYDQLPEELKKKFNGYQIETVIHENCDKNRIATYIKRYNEHSSMNTNQKAFTYIDRFANRIRKLMDSNFFLNCNVYSDNDNEKGVLERIIVETVMCSNHFDGWTKEAKKLFKYINDHATEEEFDALEKNLHRLEKIVTDDIKDI
;
A
#
# COMPACT_ATOMS: atom_id res chain seq x y z
N ARG A 1 6.94 7.79 9.14
CA ARG A 1 6.20 9.07 9.32
C ARG A 1 4.81 8.93 8.72
N TYR A 2 3.83 8.56 9.53
CA TYR A 2 2.43 8.37 9.07
C TYR A 2 1.56 9.63 9.23
N GLY A 3 2.09 10.72 9.80
CA GLY A 3 1.34 11.89 10.24
C GLY A 3 0.64 12.70 9.15
N ASN A 4 1.07 12.60 7.90
CA ASN A 4 0.52 13.42 6.79
C ASN A 4 -0.42 12.66 5.86
N ARG A 5 -0.66 11.35 6.06
CA ARG A 5 -1.66 10.62 5.28
C ARG A 5 -3.06 10.95 5.79
N LYS A 6 -3.95 11.27 4.85
CA LYS A 6 -5.38 11.40 5.14
C LYS A 6 -6.01 10.02 5.28
N ILE A 7 -6.96 9.93 6.22
CA ILE A 7 -7.80 8.75 6.35
C ILE A 7 -8.79 8.74 5.17
N SER A 8 -9.02 7.57 4.58
CA SER A 8 -9.91 7.43 3.43
C SER A 8 -11.32 7.97 3.72
N SER A 9 -11.94 8.58 2.71
CA SER A 9 -13.35 9.02 2.78
C SER A 9 -14.33 7.84 2.88
N SER A 10 -13.90 6.63 2.46
CA SER A 10 -14.71 5.40 2.45
C SER A 10 -14.62 4.59 3.76
N VAL A 11 -13.94 5.10 4.79
CA VAL A 11 -13.83 4.41 6.07
C VAL A 11 -15.22 4.25 6.71
N GLU A 12 -15.59 3.00 6.99
CA GLU A 12 -16.78 2.66 7.78
C GLU A 12 -16.56 3.03 9.25
N ASN A 13 -17.65 3.41 9.96
CA ASN A 13 -17.59 3.83 11.36
C ASN A 13 -16.62 5.00 11.62
N SER A 14 -16.63 5.98 10.74
CA SER A 14 -15.72 7.14 10.77
C SER A 14 -15.94 8.10 11.95
N ILE A 15 -17.09 8.04 12.60
CA ILE A 15 -17.43 8.89 13.75
C ILE A 15 -16.96 8.21 15.03
N ILE A 16 -15.88 8.74 15.61
CA ILE A 16 -15.25 8.18 16.81
C ILE A 16 -15.74 8.93 18.04
N PRO A 17 -16.43 8.26 18.98
CA PRO A 17 -16.80 8.85 20.25
C PRO A 17 -15.57 8.99 21.16
N TYR A 18 -15.48 10.11 21.85
CA TYR A 18 -14.45 10.37 22.83
C TYR A 18 -14.95 11.31 23.92
N LYS A 19 -14.22 11.42 25.03
CA LYS A 19 -14.48 12.37 26.10
C LYS A 19 -13.56 13.56 25.94
N LYS A 20 -14.16 14.75 25.80
CA LYS A 20 -13.46 16.02 25.74
C LYS A 20 -13.32 16.61 27.14
N LYS A 21 -12.12 17.10 27.44
CA LYS A 21 -11.83 17.79 28.69
C LYS A 21 -12.24 19.25 28.56
N ILE A 22 -13.14 19.72 29.39
CA ILE A 22 -13.57 21.11 29.44
C ILE A 22 -13.41 21.63 30.89
N LYS A 23 -13.39 22.96 31.05
CA LYS A 23 -13.48 23.61 32.36
C LYS A 23 -14.89 24.10 32.56
N ASP A 24 -15.47 23.86 33.74
CA ASP A 24 -16.74 24.42 34.13
C ASP A 24 -16.59 25.88 34.54
N GLU A 25 -17.69 26.49 34.93
CA GLU A 25 -17.75 27.91 35.37
C GLU A 25 -16.91 28.18 36.64
N ASN A 26 -16.62 27.17 37.44
CA ASN A 26 -15.79 27.22 38.63
C ASN A 26 -14.30 26.97 38.37
N GLY A 27 -13.94 26.60 37.10
CA GLY A 27 -12.59 26.26 36.70
C GLY A 27 -12.23 24.78 36.91
N ASP A 28 -13.20 23.98 37.40
CA ASP A 28 -12.98 22.55 37.58
C ASP A 28 -13.03 21.79 36.24
N ILE A 29 -12.25 20.69 36.18
CA ILE A 29 -12.16 19.89 34.99
C ILE A 29 -13.29 18.88 34.94
N ILE A 30 -14.16 19.01 33.94
CA ILE A 30 -15.22 18.06 33.65
C ILE A 30 -14.99 17.39 32.29
N TRP A 31 -15.57 16.19 32.11
CA TRP A 31 -15.50 15.43 30.88
C TRP A 31 -16.85 15.43 30.19
N GLU A 32 -16.87 15.92 28.95
CA GLU A 32 -18.06 15.94 28.10
C GLU A 32 -17.94 14.89 27.00
N ASP A 33 -19.04 14.21 26.69
CA ASP A 33 -19.11 13.28 25.58
C ASP A 33 -19.11 14.05 24.26
N ALA A 34 -18.19 13.70 23.38
CA ALA A 34 -18.01 14.30 22.06
C ALA A 34 -17.79 13.22 21.00
N SER A 35 -17.95 13.60 19.74
CA SER A 35 -17.63 12.75 18.61
C SER A 35 -16.81 13.49 17.57
N PHE A 36 -15.99 12.79 16.81
CA PHE A 36 -15.16 13.35 15.77
C PHE A 36 -15.18 12.48 14.54
N ASP A 37 -15.46 13.09 13.38
CA ASP A 37 -15.37 12.39 12.09
C ASP A 37 -13.93 12.41 11.59
N ILE A 38 -13.34 11.22 11.46
CA ILE A 38 -11.94 11.02 11.05
C ILE A 38 -11.75 11.02 9.54
N ARG A 39 -12.80 10.99 8.72
CA ARG A 39 -12.68 10.95 7.25
C ARG A 39 -11.89 12.15 6.73
N GLU A 40 -10.99 11.89 5.81
CA GLU A 40 -10.11 12.91 5.18
C GLU A 40 -9.26 13.72 6.17
N LYS A 41 -9.18 13.30 7.43
CA LYS A 41 -8.31 13.92 8.42
C LYS A 41 -6.94 13.28 8.46
N THR A 42 -5.95 14.10 8.74
CA THR A 42 -4.60 13.64 9.09
C THR A 42 -4.49 13.44 10.59
N TYR A 43 -3.44 12.74 11.04
CA TYR A 43 -3.17 12.58 12.47
C TYR A 43 -3.10 13.93 13.21
N ASP A 44 -2.49 14.95 12.61
CA ASP A 44 -2.32 16.26 13.24
C ASP A 44 -3.66 16.99 13.49
N GLN A 45 -4.69 16.66 12.70
CA GLN A 45 -6.03 17.23 12.81
C GLN A 45 -6.91 16.56 13.87
N LEU A 46 -6.44 15.44 14.46
CA LEU A 46 -7.18 14.76 15.52
C LEU A 46 -7.17 15.58 16.83
N PRO A 47 -8.27 15.56 17.60
CA PRO A 47 -8.27 16.04 18.98
C PRO A 47 -7.19 15.39 19.84
N GLU A 48 -6.66 16.12 20.81
CA GLU A 48 -5.56 15.61 21.66
C GLU A 48 -5.92 14.35 22.42
N GLU A 49 -7.17 14.20 22.83
CA GLU A 49 -7.67 13.00 23.50
C GLU A 49 -7.66 11.78 22.57
N LEU A 50 -8.01 11.97 21.30
CA LEU A 50 -7.93 10.92 20.28
C LEU A 50 -6.47 10.60 19.93
N LYS A 51 -5.58 11.59 19.83
CA LYS A 51 -4.14 11.35 19.66
C LYS A 51 -3.57 10.52 20.82
N LYS A 52 -3.95 10.84 22.06
CA LYS A 52 -3.52 10.04 23.23
C LYS A 52 -4.00 8.59 23.15
N LYS A 53 -5.28 8.39 22.76
CA LYS A 53 -5.85 7.05 22.59
C LYS A 53 -5.13 6.29 21.46
N PHE A 54 -4.84 6.94 20.34
CA PHE A 54 -4.11 6.36 19.21
C PHE A 54 -2.67 5.99 19.62
N ASN A 55 -1.95 6.89 20.28
CA ASN A 55 -0.56 6.66 20.72
C ASN A 55 -0.46 5.62 21.84
N GLY A 56 -1.53 5.45 22.64
CA GLY A 56 -1.60 4.44 23.67
C GLY A 56 -2.03 3.06 23.18
N TYR A 57 -2.33 2.91 21.88
CA TYR A 57 -2.68 1.62 21.30
C TYR A 57 -1.45 0.71 21.27
N GLN A 58 -1.56 -0.43 21.89
CA GLN A 58 -0.51 -1.45 21.91
C GLN A 58 -0.66 -2.37 20.70
N ILE A 59 0.40 -2.48 19.90
CA ILE A 59 0.48 -3.42 18.80
C ILE A 59 1.30 -4.61 19.28
N GLU A 60 0.67 -5.77 19.36
CA GLU A 60 1.39 -7.02 19.60
C GLU A 60 2.24 -7.35 18.37
N THR A 61 3.54 -7.53 18.61
CA THR A 61 4.50 -7.83 17.55
C THR A 61 5.13 -9.19 17.83
N VAL A 62 5.05 -10.08 16.86
CA VAL A 62 5.73 -11.37 16.89
C VAL A 62 6.97 -11.30 16.03
N ILE A 63 8.15 -11.47 16.62
CA ILE A 63 9.43 -11.46 15.91
C ILE A 63 9.88 -12.91 15.70
N HIS A 64 10.07 -13.28 14.45
CA HIS A 64 10.62 -14.59 14.07
C HIS A 64 12.08 -14.40 13.64
N GLU A 65 13.00 -14.96 14.42
CA GLU A 65 14.43 -14.90 14.13
C GLU A 65 14.90 -16.14 13.38
N ASN A 66 15.99 -16.01 12.61
CA ASN A 66 16.66 -17.11 11.90
C ASN A 66 15.72 -17.92 10.98
N CYS A 67 14.79 -17.24 10.31
CA CYS A 67 13.86 -17.85 9.38
C CYS A 67 14.42 -17.89 7.97
N ASP A 68 14.38 -19.06 7.35
CA ASP A 68 14.57 -19.19 5.90
C ASP A 68 13.35 -18.64 5.12
N LYS A 69 13.53 -18.47 3.81
CA LYS A 69 12.48 -17.93 2.92
C LYS A 69 11.18 -18.73 2.94
N ASN A 70 11.28 -20.07 3.06
CA ASN A 70 10.09 -20.94 3.09
C ASN A 70 9.31 -20.78 4.38
N ARG A 71 9.99 -20.62 5.50
CA ARG A 71 9.39 -20.33 6.80
C ARG A 71 8.70 -18.97 6.81
N ILE A 72 9.36 -17.93 6.27
CA ILE A 72 8.76 -16.60 6.11
C ILE A 72 7.48 -16.68 5.28
N ALA A 73 7.51 -17.33 4.12
CA ALA A 73 6.32 -17.51 3.28
C ALA A 73 5.19 -18.26 4.01
N THR A 74 5.53 -19.26 4.82
CA THR A 74 4.56 -20.01 5.64
C THR A 74 3.91 -19.12 6.71
N TYR A 75 4.69 -18.28 7.40
CA TYR A 75 4.15 -17.36 8.39
C TYR A 75 3.27 -16.27 7.76
N ILE A 76 3.70 -15.67 6.65
CA ILE A 76 2.88 -14.69 5.90
C ILE A 76 1.55 -15.33 5.51
N LYS A 77 1.55 -16.55 4.98
CA LYS A 77 0.33 -17.29 4.66
C LYS A 77 -0.57 -17.47 5.89
N ARG A 78 -0.01 -17.90 7.01
CA ARG A 78 -0.72 -18.17 8.25
C ARG A 78 -1.36 -16.93 8.87
N TYR A 79 -0.64 -15.79 8.88
CA TYR A 79 -1.15 -14.51 9.40
C TYR A 79 -2.20 -13.88 8.49
N ASN A 80 -2.20 -14.20 7.19
CA ASN A 80 -3.18 -13.73 6.22
C ASN A 80 -4.36 -14.70 5.99
N GLU A 81 -4.48 -15.78 6.77
CA GLU A 81 -5.61 -16.70 6.66
C GLU A 81 -6.97 -16.06 6.99
N HIS A 82 -6.98 -14.95 7.75
CA HIS A 82 -8.20 -14.19 8.08
C HIS A 82 -8.61 -13.16 7.02
N SER A 83 -7.68 -12.70 6.16
CA SER A 83 -8.00 -11.98 4.93
C SER A 83 -7.30 -12.71 3.77
N SER A 84 -8.05 -13.42 2.96
CA SER A 84 -7.48 -14.20 1.88
C SER A 84 -6.77 -13.31 0.88
N MET A 85 -5.45 -13.43 0.79
CA MET A 85 -4.68 -12.79 -0.29
C MET A 85 -5.28 -13.24 -1.63
N ASN A 86 -5.50 -12.29 -2.52
CA ASN A 86 -5.92 -12.58 -3.89
C ASN A 86 -4.77 -13.20 -4.73
N THR A 87 -5.04 -13.55 -5.96
CA THR A 87 -4.09 -14.23 -6.83
C THR A 87 -2.82 -13.41 -7.08
N ASN A 88 -2.94 -12.08 -7.28
CA ASN A 88 -1.79 -11.20 -7.54
C ASN A 88 -0.93 -11.02 -6.28
N GLN A 89 -1.55 -10.78 -5.14
CA GLN A 89 -0.85 -10.67 -3.86
C GLN A 89 -0.10 -11.96 -3.52
N LYS A 90 -0.72 -13.14 -3.74
CA LYS A 90 -0.04 -14.44 -3.59
C LYS A 90 1.11 -14.59 -4.57
N ALA A 91 0.95 -14.16 -5.81
CA ALA A 91 2.01 -14.22 -6.81
C ALA A 91 3.19 -13.32 -6.44
N PHE A 92 2.94 -12.13 -5.91
CA PHE A 92 4.00 -11.19 -5.50
C PHE A 92 4.93 -11.77 -4.42
N THR A 93 4.45 -12.71 -3.59
CA THR A 93 5.32 -13.39 -2.61
C THR A 93 6.45 -14.22 -3.22
N TYR A 94 6.40 -14.51 -4.53
CA TYR A 94 7.47 -15.20 -5.26
C TYR A 94 8.53 -14.26 -5.83
N ILE A 95 8.34 -12.94 -5.73
CA ILE A 95 9.33 -11.93 -6.07
C ILE A 95 10.11 -11.56 -4.81
N ASP A 96 11.40 -11.84 -4.82
CA ASP A 96 12.33 -11.51 -3.74
C ASP A 96 13.36 -10.48 -4.21
N ARG A 97 14.02 -10.76 -5.35
CA ARG A 97 15.10 -9.92 -5.88
C ARG A 97 14.65 -8.51 -6.23
N PHE A 98 13.48 -8.39 -6.82
CA PHE A 98 12.96 -7.13 -7.39
C PHE A 98 11.80 -6.52 -6.59
N ALA A 99 11.43 -7.08 -5.43
CA ALA A 99 10.27 -6.62 -4.67
C ALA A 99 10.34 -5.12 -4.32
N ASN A 100 11.50 -4.66 -3.85
CA ASN A 100 11.70 -3.23 -3.52
C ASN A 100 11.72 -2.35 -4.77
N ARG A 101 12.26 -2.88 -5.88
CA ARG A 101 12.31 -2.16 -7.16
C ARG A 101 10.90 -1.94 -7.72
N ILE A 102 10.07 -2.98 -7.69
CA ILE A 102 8.67 -2.91 -8.13
C ILE A 102 7.90 -1.90 -7.28
N ARG A 103 8.03 -1.94 -5.94
CA ARG A 103 7.37 -0.96 -5.05
C ARG A 103 7.79 0.47 -5.36
N LYS A 104 9.09 0.70 -5.60
CA LYS A 104 9.59 2.03 -6.00
C LYS A 104 8.97 2.51 -7.31
N LEU A 105 8.79 1.62 -8.28
CA LEU A 105 8.15 1.95 -9.56
C LEU A 105 6.66 2.27 -9.40
N MET A 106 5.95 1.58 -8.50
CA MET A 106 4.55 1.90 -8.15
C MET A 106 4.39 3.32 -7.58
N ASP A 107 5.40 3.80 -6.85
CA ASP A 107 5.44 5.16 -6.28
C ASP A 107 5.92 6.21 -7.30
N SER A 108 6.11 5.85 -8.58
CA SER A 108 6.46 6.82 -9.63
C SER A 108 5.33 7.81 -9.90
N ASN A 109 5.69 9.03 -10.33
CA ASN A 109 4.70 10.05 -10.66
C ASN A 109 3.73 9.59 -11.75
N PHE A 110 4.18 8.72 -12.68
CA PHE A 110 3.31 8.15 -13.71
C PHE A 110 2.11 7.43 -13.09
N PHE A 111 2.34 6.49 -12.16
CA PHE A 111 1.25 5.75 -11.52
C PHE A 111 0.47 6.58 -10.50
N LEU A 112 1.12 7.48 -9.76
CA LEU A 112 0.47 8.34 -8.77
C LEU A 112 -0.47 9.37 -9.41
N ASN A 113 -0.16 9.84 -10.62
CA ASN A 113 -0.95 10.83 -11.35
C ASN A 113 -1.85 10.22 -12.43
N CYS A 114 -1.79 8.92 -12.65
CA CYS A 114 -2.64 8.21 -13.60
C CYS A 114 -3.95 7.80 -12.93
N ASN A 115 -5.07 8.37 -13.35
CA ASN A 115 -6.40 8.09 -12.78
C ASN A 115 -6.98 6.73 -13.21
N VAL A 116 -6.27 5.97 -14.07
CA VAL A 116 -6.72 4.66 -14.55
C VAL A 116 -6.74 3.62 -13.44
N TYR A 117 -5.88 3.78 -12.43
CA TYR A 117 -5.77 2.82 -11.32
C TYR A 117 -6.34 3.41 -10.03
N SER A 118 -7.27 2.70 -9.44
CA SER A 118 -7.89 3.06 -8.16
C SER A 118 -7.06 2.56 -6.96
N ASP A 119 -7.33 3.09 -5.77
CA ASP A 119 -6.77 2.57 -4.52
C ASP A 119 -7.07 1.07 -4.34
N ASN A 120 -8.26 0.61 -4.77
CA ASN A 120 -8.65 -0.79 -4.74
C ASN A 120 -7.81 -1.66 -5.69
N ASP A 121 -7.38 -1.14 -6.85
CA ASP A 121 -6.48 -1.85 -7.75
C ASP A 121 -5.09 -2.00 -7.12
N ASN A 122 -4.61 -0.96 -6.45
CA ASN A 122 -3.37 -1.00 -5.71
C ASN A 122 -3.42 -2.02 -4.56
N GLU A 123 -4.50 -2.01 -3.76
CA GLU A 123 -4.71 -3.00 -2.71
C GLU A 123 -4.78 -4.44 -3.24
N LYS A 124 -5.29 -4.64 -4.44
CA LYS A 124 -5.39 -5.96 -5.10
C LYS A 124 -4.11 -6.42 -5.80
N GLY A 125 -3.04 -5.66 -5.76
CA GLY A 125 -1.77 -6.02 -6.40
C GLY A 125 -1.82 -5.95 -7.92
N VAL A 126 -2.66 -5.08 -8.49
CA VAL A 126 -2.79 -4.89 -9.93
C VAL A 126 -1.56 -4.18 -10.48
N LEU A 127 -1.05 -3.16 -9.78
CA LEU A 127 0.13 -2.39 -10.21
C LEU A 127 1.39 -3.25 -10.23
N GLU A 128 1.61 -4.09 -9.20
CA GLU A 128 2.72 -5.04 -9.19
C GLU A 128 2.65 -5.97 -10.41
N ARG A 129 1.46 -6.44 -10.72
CA ARG A 129 1.26 -7.31 -11.87
C ARG A 129 1.55 -6.59 -13.18
N ILE A 130 1.09 -5.37 -13.37
CA ILE A 130 1.34 -4.57 -14.58
C ILE A 130 2.83 -4.35 -14.78
N ILE A 131 3.58 -3.99 -13.73
CA ILE A 131 5.02 -3.77 -13.81
C ILE A 131 5.72 -5.07 -14.23
N VAL A 132 5.38 -6.20 -13.60
CA VAL A 132 5.97 -7.50 -13.91
C VAL A 132 5.60 -7.97 -15.32
N GLU A 133 4.34 -7.82 -15.74
CA GLU A 133 3.89 -8.14 -17.10
C GLU A 133 4.57 -7.26 -18.15
N THR A 134 4.82 -5.98 -17.84
CA THR A 134 5.52 -5.07 -18.76
C THR A 134 6.96 -5.53 -19.00
N VAL A 135 7.71 -5.86 -17.94
CA VAL A 135 9.06 -6.41 -18.07
C VAL A 135 9.04 -7.72 -18.85
N MET A 136 8.07 -8.61 -18.53
CA MET A 136 7.90 -9.89 -19.20
C MET A 136 7.63 -9.73 -20.69
N CYS A 137 6.67 -8.89 -21.08
CA CYS A 137 6.32 -8.68 -22.48
C CYS A 137 7.42 -7.97 -23.27
N SER A 138 8.19 -7.10 -22.61
CA SER A 138 9.26 -6.35 -23.28
C SER A 138 10.51 -7.17 -23.53
N ASN A 139 10.88 -8.10 -22.62
CA ASN A 139 12.19 -8.73 -22.64
C ASN A 139 12.13 -10.27 -22.64
N HIS A 140 11.00 -10.86 -22.20
CA HIS A 140 10.86 -12.30 -21.97
C HIS A 140 9.57 -12.88 -22.55
N PHE A 141 9.11 -12.36 -23.68
CA PHE A 141 7.80 -12.71 -24.25
C PHE A 141 7.60 -14.22 -24.47
N ASP A 142 8.64 -14.95 -24.84
CA ASP A 142 8.58 -16.40 -25.05
C ASP A 142 8.24 -17.19 -23.76
N GLY A 143 8.54 -16.61 -22.60
CA GLY A 143 8.20 -17.17 -21.30
C GLY A 143 6.85 -16.72 -20.76
N TRP A 144 6.09 -15.93 -21.51
CA TRP A 144 4.84 -15.34 -21.03
C TRP A 144 3.79 -16.39 -20.68
N THR A 145 3.09 -16.17 -19.59
CA THR A 145 1.98 -17.00 -19.12
C THR A 145 0.92 -16.15 -18.41
N LYS A 146 -0.34 -16.53 -18.55
CA LYS A 146 -1.45 -15.90 -17.82
C LYS A 146 -1.47 -16.20 -16.32
N GLU A 147 -0.75 -17.26 -15.89
CA GLU A 147 -0.68 -17.67 -14.49
C GLU A 147 0.24 -16.75 -13.70
N ALA A 148 -0.32 -15.85 -12.91
CA ALA A 148 0.44 -14.86 -12.14
C ALA A 148 1.61 -15.47 -11.36
N LYS A 149 1.40 -16.60 -10.67
CA LYS A 149 2.47 -17.27 -9.91
C LYS A 149 3.68 -17.65 -10.78
N LYS A 150 3.45 -18.24 -11.96
CA LYS A 150 4.52 -18.65 -12.86
C LYS A 150 5.25 -17.45 -13.45
N LEU A 151 4.49 -16.42 -13.82
CA LEU A 151 5.00 -15.18 -14.36
C LEU A 151 5.91 -14.45 -13.37
N PHE A 152 5.47 -14.27 -12.13
CA PHE A 152 6.26 -13.61 -11.09
C PHE A 152 7.54 -14.40 -10.75
N LYS A 153 7.42 -15.73 -10.63
CA LYS A 153 8.58 -16.58 -10.40
C LYS A 153 9.58 -16.50 -11.55
N TYR A 154 9.10 -16.53 -12.80
CA TYR A 154 9.96 -16.42 -13.98
C TYR A 154 10.75 -15.10 -13.97
N ILE A 155 10.08 -13.98 -13.74
CA ILE A 155 10.74 -12.67 -13.65
C ILE A 155 11.73 -12.61 -12.49
N ASN A 156 11.40 -13.16 -11.33
CA ASN A 156 12.37 -13.25 -10.23
C ASN A 156 13.66 -13.99 -10.61
N ASP A 157 13.54 -15.05 -11.39
CA ASP A 157 14.65 -15.94 -11.72
C ASP A 157 15.47 -15.44 -12.92
N HIS A 158 14.86 -14.71 -13.89
CA HIS A 158 15.47 -14.42 -15.19
C HIS A 158 15.67 -12.93 -15.49
N ALA A 159 14.87 -12.04 -14.89
CA ALA A 159 15.00 -10.59 -15.15
C ALA A 159 16.30 -10.01 -14.57
N THR A 160 16.70 -8.85 -15.11
CA THR A 160 17.90 -8.11 -14.70
C THR A 160 17.55 -6.72 -14.16
N GLU A 161 18.46 -6.07 -13.43
CA GLU A 161 18.28 -4.71 -12.95
C GLU A 161 18.21 -3.71 -14.11
N GLU A 162 18.96 -3.94 -15.20
CA GLU A 162 18.97 -3.09 -16.38
C GLU A 162 17.60 -3.03 -17.07
N GLU A 163 16.83 -4.12 -17.03
CA GLU A 163 15.47 -4.17 -17.58
C GLU A 163 14.51 -3.31 -16.76
N PHE A 164 14.64 -3.32 -15.44
CA PHE A 164 13.88 -2.44 -14.55
C PHE A 164 14.32 -0.98 -14.68
N ASP A 165 15.61 -0.71 -14.90
CA ASP A 165 16.13 0.65 -15.18
C ASP A 165 15.58 1.20 -16.50
N ALA A 166 15.49 0.37 -17.53
CA ALA A 166 14.89 0.72 -18.80
C ALA A 166 13.40 1.04 -18.64
N LEU A 167 12.67 0.27 -17.85
CA LEU A 167 11.26 0.54 -17.52
C LEU A 167 11.12 1.87 -16.78
N GLU A 168 11.90 2.13 -15.73
CA GLU A 168 11.87 3.40 -14.97
C GLU A 168 12.11 4.59 -15.91
N LYS A 169 13.11 4.49 -16.77
CA LYS A 169 13.41 5.54 -17.78
C LYS A 169 12.25 5.78 -18.73
N ASN A 170 11.56 4.73 -19.17
CA ASN A 170 10.41 4.85 -20.05
C ASN A 170 9.20 5.46 -19.31
N LEU A 171 8.95 5.11 -18.07
CA LEU A 171 7.93 5.75 -17.24
C LEU A 171 8.19 7.26 -17.11
N HIS A 172 9.41 7.68 -16.81
CA HIS A 172 9.79 9.11 -16.78
C HIS A 172 9.60 9.83 -18.12
N ARG A 173 9.74 9.13 -19.25
CA ARG A 173 9.43 9.72 -20.55
C ARG A 173 7.93 9.88 -20.76
N LEU A 174 7.14 8.90 -20.36
CA LEU A 174 5.68 8.93 -20.43
C LEU A 174 5.10 10.04 -19.54
N GLU A 175 5.62 10.25 -18.35
CA GLU A 175 5.23 11.34 -17.45
C GLU A 175 5.25 12.72 -18.13
N LYS A 176 6.19 12.94 -19.05
CA LYS A 176 6.34 14.22 -19.78
C LYS A 176 5.32 14.38 -20.90
N ILE A 177 4.71 13.30 -21.35
CA ILE A 177 3.77 13.27 -22.48
C ILE A 177 2.33 13.26 -21.98
N VAL A 178 2.09 12.65 -20.81
CA VAL A 178 0.76 12.58 -20.21
C VAL A 178 0.34 13.96 -19.73
N THR A 179 -0.58 14.56 -20.47
CA THR A 179 -1.25 15.82 -20.13
C THR A 179 -2.56 15.54 -19.39
N ASP A 180 -3.16 16.58 -18.82
CA ASP A 180 -4.44 16.45 -18.12
C ASP A 180 -5.54 15.90 -19.04
N ASP A 181 -5.51 16.20 -20.35
CA ASP A 181 -6.44 15.67 -21.35
C ASP A 181 -6.33 14.15 -21.59
N ILE A 182 -5.19 13.53 -21.26
CA ILE A 182 -4.95 12.09 -21.41
C ILE A 182 -5.29 11.32 -20.12
N LYS A 183 -5.33 11.98 -18.98
CA LYS A 183 -5.62 11.36 -17.69
C LYS A 183 -7.06 10.83 -17.57
N ASP A 184 -7.97 11.34 -18.42
CA ASP A 184 -9.40 11.03 -18.39
C ASP A 184 -9.83 10.01 -19.47
N ILE A 185 -8.87 9.38 -20.19
CA ILE A 185 -9.10 8.30 -21.14
C ILE A 185 -8.92 6.95 -20.46
#